data_c5b7c3f7d17bfbd4fe846229f3c10cb9
#
_entry.id   c5b7c3f7d17bfbd4fe846229f3c10cb9
#
_cell.length_a   1.000
_cell.length_b   1.000
_cell.length_c   1.000
_cell.angle_alpha   90.00
_cell.angle_beta   90.00
_cell.angle_gamma   90.00
#
_symmetry.space_group_name_H-M   'P 1'
#
loop_
_entity.id
_entity.type
_entity.pdbx_description
1 polymer ?
#
loop_
_entity_poly.entity_id
_entity_poly.type
_entity_poly.pdbx_seq_one_letter_code
_entity_poly.pdbx_strand_id
1 'polypeptide(L)'
;MDAILANIVIIRFWEKDGCNGFGSSDLPQEVFHPTFDQPGTRGLLASYMLVGVGQRAGAMDPDARTAFVSREMEKVHPGLLDHLEGCVAKVWPADPWAGGAGTEHSPGQLTTLCVGLERPEGRVHFAGEHISGCPYWMQGALQSGLRAAKEVNETT
;
A
#
# COMPACT_ATOMS: atom_id res chain seq x y z
N MET A 1 -6.56 -7.88 0.10
CA MET A 1 -6.93 -6.46 0.37
C MET A 1 -6.60 -5.60 -0.84
N ASP A 2 -7.53 -4.74 -1.19
CA ASP A 2 -7.34 -3.80 -2.28
C ASP A 2 -6.68 -2.53 -1.75
N ALA A 3 -5.60 -2.11 -2.38
CA ALA A 3 -4.90 -0.89 -2.06
C ALA A 3 -4.42 -0.17 -3.32
N ILE A 4 -4.46 1.14 -3.27
CA ILE A 4 -3.88 2.02 -4.27
C ILE A 4 -2.93 2.96 -3.57
N LEU A 5 -1.74 3.09 -4.12
CA LEU A 5 -0.80 4.13 -3.77
C LEU A 5 -0.77 5.13 -4.93
N ALA A 6 -1.26 6.33 -4.69
CA ALA A 6 -1.17 7.45 -5.63
C ALA A 6 -0.12 8.45 -5.15
N ASN A 7 0.85 8.73 -6.00
CA ASN A 7 1.91 9.69 -5.74
C ASN A 7 1.71 10.92 -6.62
N ILE A 8 1.67 12.08 -6.02
CA ILE A 8 1.53 13.37 -6.67
C ILE A 8 2.87 14.10 -6.60
N VAL A 9 3.42 14.44 -7.76
CA VAL A 9 4.62 15.28 -7.85
C VAL A 9 4.21 16.73 -7.75
N ILE A 10 4.86 17.50 -6.85
CA ILE A 10 4.39 18.83 -6.49
C ILE A 10 5.52 19.66 -5.85
N ILE A 11 5.39 20.99 -5.88
CA ILE A 11 6.16 21.87 -5.02
C ILE A 11 5.65 21.72 -3.59
N ARG A 12 6.53 21.68 -2.59
CA ARG A 12 6.20 21.52 -1.17
C ARG A 12 5.56 22.78 -0.57
N PHE A 13 4.43 23.22 -1.12
CA PHE A 13 3.75 24.44 -0.71
C PHE A 13 3.26 24.39 0.75
N TRP A 14 2.88 23.22 1.25
CA TRP A 14 2.39 22.98 2.61
C TRP A 14 3.42 23.31 3.71
N GLU A 15 4.70 23.27 3.39
CA GLU A 15 5.75 23.61 4.34
C GLU A 15 5.72 25.10 4.73
N LYS A 16 5.22 25.97 3.85
CA LYS A 16 5.06 27.41 4.11
C LYS A 16 4.06 27.68 5.23
N ASP A 17 3.09 26.80 5.39
CA ASP A 17 2.04 26.89 6.41
C ASP A 17 2.40 26.08 7.68
N GLY A 18 3.64 25.60 7.76
CA GLY A 18 4.14 24.80 8.89
C GLY A 18 3.61 23.36 8.90
N CYS A 19 3.01 22.89 7.82
CA CYS A 19 2.54 21.52 7.67
C CYS A 19 3.68 20.58 7.24
N ASN A 20 3.64 19.35 7.68
CA ASN A 20 4.65 18.35 7.36
C ASN A 20 4.24 17.41 6.19
N GLY A 21 3.10 17.65 5.57
CA GLY A 21 2.58 16.84 4.47
C GLY A 21 1.88 15.55 4.89
N PHE A 22 1.74 15.29 6.20
CA PHE A 22 1.00 14.13 6.70
C PHE A 22 -0.43 14.53 7.06
N GLY A 23 -1.37 13.65 6.75
CA GLY A 23 -2.78 13.86 7.06
C GLY A 23 -3.58 12.57 7.00
N SER A 24 -4.76 12.59 7.59
CA SER A 24 -5.71 11.49 7.55
C SER A 24 -7.12 12.04 7.42
N SER A 25 -7.95 11.38 6.63
CA SER A 25 -9.35 11.75 6.39
C SER A 25 -10.16 10.53 5.95
N ASP A 26 -11.48 10.68 5.83
CA ASP A 26 -12.32 9.63 5.25
C ASP A 26 -11.93 9.32 3.80
N LEU A 27 -11.55 10.35 3.07
CA LEU A 27 -10.99 10.33 1.72
C LEU A 27 -9.98 11.48 1.57
N PRO A 28 -8.76 11.23 1.13
CA PRO A 28 -8.21 10.03 0.51
C PRO A 28 -7.63 8.98 1.46
N GLN A 29 -8.08 8.93 2.69
CA GLN A 29 -7.62 8.13 3.83
C GLN A 29 -6.29 8.62 4.38
N GLU A 30 -5.18 7.97 4.06
CA GLU A 30 -3.87 8.40 4.55
C GLU A 30 -3.14 9.23 3.49
N VAL A 31 -2.63 10.38 3.91
CA VAL A 31 -1.73 11.21 3.10
C VAL A 31 -0.39 11.30 3.81
N PHE A 32 0.69 11.11 3.10
CA PHE A 32 2.03 11.19 3.65
C PHE A 32 3.02 11.77 2.63
N HIS A 33 4.14 12.24 3.15
CA HIS A 33 5.20 12.91 2.41
C HIS A 33 6.46 12.03 2.35
N PRO A 34 6.60 11.11 1.36
CA PRO A 34 7.71 10.16 1.31
C PRO A 34 9.07 10.80 1.02
N THR A 35 9.10 12.07 0.65
CA THR A 35 10.33 12.83 0.35
C THR A 35 10.66 13.87 1.42
N PHE A 36 10.21 13.69 2.65
CA PHE A 36 10.33 14.66 3.74
C PHE A 36 11.79 14.99 4.11
N ASP A 37 12.71 14.05 3.93
CA ASP A 37 14.14 14.17 4.25
C ASP A 37 15.01 14.50 3.03
N GLN A 38 14.41 14.68 1.85
CA GLN A 38 15.16 14.94 0.64
C GLN A 38 15.35 16.45 0.40
N PRO A 39 16.51 16.87 -0.12
CA PRO A 39 16.78 18.26 -0.40
C PRO A 39 15.94 18.77 -1.58
N GLY A 40 15.69 20.08 -1.61
CA GLY A 40 15.00 20.76 -2.71
C GLY A 40 13.58 21.19 -2.35
N THR A 41 12.93 21.86 -3.28
CA THR A 41 11.59 22.43 -3.10
C THR A 41 10.47 21.56 -3.66
N ARG A 42 10.82 20.58 -4.48
CA ARG A 42 9.87 19.60 -5.02
C ARG A 42 9.78 18.39 -4.11
N GLY A 43 8.61 17.78 -4.08
CA GLY A 43 8.38 16.59 -3.26
C GLY A 43 7.25 15.76 -3.82
N LEU A 44 6.95 14.69 -3.09
CA LEU A 44 5.81 13.83 -3.35
C LEU A 44 4.84 13.94 -2.18
N LEU A 45 3.55 14.03 -2.50
CA LEU A 45 2.49 13.65 -1.58
C LEU A 45 1.92 12.33 -2.06
N ALA A 46 1.83 11.37 -1.18
CA ALA A 46 1.28 10.06 -1.47
C ALA A 46 -0.03 9.86 -0.70
N SER A 47 -1.01 9.25 -1.36
CA SER A 47 -2.24 8.80 -0.73
C SER A 47 -2.31 7.29 -0.76
N TYR A 48 -2.61 6.69 0.38
CA TYR A 48 -2.80 5.25 0.51
C TYR A 48 -4.27 4.96 0.76
N MET A 49 -4.95 4.44 -0.26
CA MET A 49 -6.38 4.13 -0.22
C MET A 49 -6.60 2.63 -0.13
N LEU A 50 -7.31 2.20 0.89
CA LEU A 50 -7.51 0.80 1.23
C LEU A 50 -8.97 0.36 1.05
N VAL A 51 -9.17 -0.94 0.88
CA VAL A 51 -10.47 -1.62 0.85
C VAL A 51 -11.43 -0.97 -0.16
N GLY A 52 -12.65 -0.64 0.22
CA GLY A 52 -13.70 -0.14 -0.69
C GLY A 52 -13.37 1.18 -1.39
N VAL A 53 -12.56 2.05 -0.77
CA VAL A 53 -12.05 3.28 -1.42
C VAL A 53 -11.03 2.91 -2.49
N GLY A 54 -10.11 2.03 -2.15
CA GLY A 54 -9.12 1.49 -3.09
C GLY A 54 -9.77 0.79 -4.28
N GLN A 55 -10.80 -0.03 -4.06
CA GLN A 55 -11.56 -0.69 -5.11
C GLN A 55 -12.20 0.30 -6.08
N ARG A 56 -12.90 1.30 -5.55
CA ARG A 56 -13.55 2.33 -6.39
C ARG A 56 -12.55 3.11 -7.23
N ALA A 57 -11.48 3.59 -6.62
CA ALA A 57 -10.44 4.31 -7.33
C ALA A 57 -9.68 3.41 -8.32
N GLY A 58 -9.49 2.13 -7.99
CA GLY A 58 -8.86 1.13 -8.86
C GLY A 58 -9.65 0.82 -10.13
N ALA A 59 -10.98 0.86 -10.04
CA ALA A 59 -11.87 0.61 -11.17
C ALA A 59 -11.98 1.80 -12.15
N MET A 60 -11.48 2.99 -11.77
CA MET A 60 -11.48 4.16 -12.64
C MET A 60 -10.40 4.03 -13.72
N ASP A 61 -10.63 4.65 -14.87
CA ASP A 61 -9.55 4.90 -15.83
C ASP A 61 -8.46 5.81 -15.22
N PRO A 62 -7.24 5.82 -15.76
CA PRO A 62 -6.12 6.56 -15.16
C PRO A 62 -6.37 8.06 -14.98
N ASP A 63 -7.04 8.72 -15.93
CA ASP A 63 -7.27 10.16 -15.88
C ASP A 63 -8.36 10.50 -14.86
N ALA A 64 -9.46 9.75 -14.84
CA ALA A 64 -10.51 9.88 -13.85
C ALA A 64 -10.00 9.60 -12.44
N ARG A 65 -9.13 8.59 -12.27
CA ARG A 65 -8.47 8.29 -11.00
C ARG A 65 -7.59 9.44 -10.54
N THR A 66 -6.76 9.97 -11.41
CA THR A 66 -5.90 11.13 -11.11
C THR A 66 -6.73 12.32 -10.66
N ALA A 67 -7.80 12.65 -11.41
CA ALA A 67 -8.70 13.74 -11.05
C ALA A 67 -9.45 13.50 -9.73
N PHE A 68 -9.84 12.27 -9.45
CA PHE A 68 -10.48 11.88 -8.19
C PHE A 68 -9.52 12.06 -7.02
N VAL A 69 -8.35 11.43 -7.08
CA VAL A 69 -7.37 11.46 -5.99
C VAL A 69 -6.89 12.88 -5.71
N SER A 70 -6.57 13.65 -6.74
CA SER A 70 -6.09 15.03 -6.58
C SER A 70 -7.13 15.93 -5.93
N ARG A 71 -8.41 15.78 -6.29
CA ARG A 71 -9.52 16.53 -5.63
C ARG A 71 -9.73 16.13 -4.16
N GLU A 72 -9.57 14.87 -3.84
CA GLU A 72 -9.68 14.43 -2.45
C GLU A 72 -8.48 14.90 -1.62
N MET A 73 -7.27 14.87 -2.18
CA MET A 73 -6.07 15.39 -1.52
C MET A 73 -6.08 16.91 -1.37
N GLU A 74 -6.72 17.65 -2.29
CA GLU A 74 -6.94 19.10 -2.16
C GLU A 74 -7.71 19.47 -0.88
N LYS A 75 -8.60 18.59 -0.40
CA LYS A 75 -9.35 18.82 0.85
C LYS A 75 -8.46 18.71 2.09
N VAL A 76 -7.40 17.91 2.00
CA VAL A 76 -6.41 17.74 3.08
C VAL A 76 -5.34 18.81 3.00
N HIS A 77 -4.91 19.15 1.80
CA HIS A 77 -3.89 20.17 1.53
C HIS A 77 -4.42 21.19 0.52
N PRO A 78 -5.19 22.20 0.98
CA PRO A 78 -5.73 23.23 0.11
C PRO A 78 -4.64 23.97 -0.68
N GLY A 79 -4.85 24.14 -2.00
CA GLY A 79 -3.86 24.68 -2.94
C GLY A 79 -3.04 23.62 -3.68
N LEU A 80 -3.28 22.33 -3.43
CA LEU A 80 -2.58 21.23 -4.10
C LEU A 80 -2.77 21.28 -5.62
N LEU A 81 -3.98 21.58 -6.09
CA LEU A 81 -4.28 21.59 -7.51
C LEU A 81 -3.52 22.69 -8.27
N ASP A 82 -3.22 23.81 -7.62
CA ASP A 82 -2.47 24.92 -8.22
C ASP A 82 -0.97 24.57 -8.44
N HIS A 83 -0.49 23.56 -7.73
CA HIS A 83 0.90 23.15 -7.73
C HIS A 83 1.14 21.76 -8.32
N LEU A 84 0.07 21.08 -8.76
CA LEU A 84 0.13 19.71 -9.28
C LEU A 84 0.94 19.65 -10.58
N GLU A 85 2.01 18.85 -10.60
CA GLU A 85 2.84 18.62 -11.77
C GLU A 85 2.56 17.27 -12.44
N GLY A 86 2.10 16.29 -11.67
CA GLY A 86 1.76 14.97 -12.20
C GLY A 86 1.30 14.02 -11.11
N CYS A 87 0.68 12.92 -11.52
CA CYS A 87 0.20 11.89 -10.63
C CYS A 87 0.49 10.50 -11.21
N VAL A 88 0.98 9.59 -10.37
CA VAL A 88 1.17 8.17 -10.72
C VAL A 88 0.48 7.33 -9.66
N ALA A 89 -0.33 6.37 -10.09
CA ALA A 89 -1.01 5.45 -9.19
C ALA A 89 -0.63 3.99 -9.46
N LYS A 90 -0.29 3.26 -8.41
CA LYS A 90 -0.16 1.79 -8.45
C LYS A 90 -1.43 1.17 -7.90
N VAL A 91 -2.10 0.40 -8.74
CA VAL A 91 -3.30 -0.39 -8.39
C VAL A 91 -2.85 -1.83 -8.17
N TRP A 92 -2.65 -2.21 -6.92
CA TRP A 92 -2.11 -3.52 -6.57
C TRP A 92 -2.99 -4.70 -7.01
N PRO A 93 -4.33 -4.63 -6.93
CA PRO A 93 -5.19 -5.70 -7.45
C PRO A 93 -5.08 -5.94 -8.96
N ALA A 94 -4.69 -4.91 -9.72
CA ALA A 94 -4.48 -5.02 -11.17
C ALA A 94 -3.10 -5.58 -11.55
N ASP A 95 -2.22 -5.75 -10.59
CA ASP A 95 -0.92 -6.39 -10.81
C ASP A 95 -1.10 -7.92 -10.86
N PRO A 96 -0.80 -8.58 -11.99
CA PRO A 96 -1.06 -10.00 -12.17
C PRO A 96 -0.21 -10.91 -11.26
N TRP A 97 0.89 -10.38 -10.72
CA TRP A 97 1.79 -11.13 -9.85
C TRP A 97 1.50 -10.90 -8.37
N ALA A 98 0.98 -9.72 -8.01
CA ALA A 98 0.63 -9.39 -6.65
C ALA A 98 -0.82 -9.74 -6.31
N GLY A 99 -1.77 -9.47 -7.23
CA GLY A 99 -3.20 -9.72 -7.05
C GLY A 99 -3.86 -8.92 -5.92
N GLY A 100 -3.09 -8.13 -5.19
CA GLY A 100 -3.52 -7.34 -4.03
C GLY A 100 -2.34 -6.77 -3.28
N ALA A 101 -2.61 -5.99 -2.24
CA ALA A 101 -1.58 -5.33 -1.42
C ALA A 101 -1.25 -6.09 -0.13
N GLY A 102 -2.06 -7.04 0.25
CA GLY A 102 -1.85 -7.84 1.45
C GLY A 102 -3.07 -8.71 1.77
N THR A 103 -2.91 -9.62 2.70
CA THR A 103 -3.93 -10.61 3.06
C THR A 103 -4.85 -10.08 4.14
N GLU A 104 -6.14 -10.14 3.90
CA GLU A 104 -7.16 -9.84 4.91
C GLU A 104 -7.89 -11.12 5.31
N HIS A 105 -7.92 -11.40 6.58
CA HIS A 105 -8.62 -12.55 7.14
C HIS A 105 -10.00 -12.14 7.65
N SER A 106 -11.02 -12.85 7.23
CA SER A 106 -12.34 -12.76 7.86
C SER A 106 -12.30 -13.34 9.28
N PRO A 107 -13.26 -12.96 10.15
CA PRO A 107 -13.33 -13.50 11.51
C PRO A 107 -13.24 -15.03 11.53
N GLY A 108 -12.32 -15.56 12.32
CA GLY A 108 -12.07 -17.01 12.47
C GLY A 108 -11.10 -17.61 11.44
N GLN A 109 -10.80 -16.96 10.33
CA GLN A 109 -9.89 -17.51 9.32
C GLN A 109 -8.44 -17.61 9.80
N LEU A 110 -7.98 -16.65 10.60
CA LEU A 110 -6.62 -16.70 11.16
C LEU A 110 -6.39 -17.97 11.98
N THR A 111 -7.38 -18.41 12.74
CA THR A 111 -7.27 -19.58 13.59
C THR A 111 -7.59 -20.92 12.91
N THR A 112 -8.29 -20.89 11.78
CA THR A 112 -8.69 -22.10 11.06
C THR A 112 -7.87 -22.40 9.82
N LEU A 113 -7.50 -21.37 9.06
CA LEU A 113 -6.76 -21.53 7.80
C LEU A 113 -5.25 -21.43 7.99
N CYS A 114 -4.77 -20.43 8.75
CA CYS A 114 -3.33 -20.17 8.83
C CYS A 114 -2.53 -21.29 9.49
N VAL A 115 -3.11 -22.04 10.41
CA VAL A 115 -2.47 -23.17 11.10
C VAL A 115 -2.02 -24.29 10.15
N GLY A 116 -2.61 -24.38 8.95
CA GLY A 116 -2.29 -25.42 7.98
C GLY A 116 -1.55 -24.96 6.73
N LEU A 117 -1.68 -23.65 6.41
CA LEU A 117 -1.13 -23.11 5.16
C LEU A 117 0.41 -23.04 5.13
N GLU A 118 1.05 -23.04 6.28
CA GLU A 118 2.51 -23.01 6.37
C GLU A 118 3.17 -24.39 6.17
N ARG A 119 2.38 -25.47 6.19
CA ARG A 119 2.92 -26.85 6.13
C ARG A 119 3.40 -27.18 4.71
N PRO A 120 4.59 -27.76 4.56
CA PRO A 120 5.03 -28.26 3.27
C PRO A 120 4.10 -29.34 2.70
N GLU A 121 3.89 -29.31 1.40
CA GLU A 121 3.18 -30.35 0.66
C GLU A 121 4.19 -31.11 -0.21
N GLY A 122 4.65 -32.23 0.28
CA GLY A 122 5.73 -32.99 -0.34
C GLY A 122 7.01 -32.17 -0.45
N ARG A 123 7.40 -31.79 -1.67
CA ARG A 123 8.58 -30.95 -1.94
C ARG A 123 8.24 -29.47 -2.16
N VAL A 124 6.98 -29.10 -1.97
CA VAL A 124 6.53 -27.71 -2.12
C VAL A 124 6.53 -27.05 -0.76
N HIS A 125 7.23 -25.95 -0.64
CA HIS A 125 7.33 -25.12 0.57
C HIS A 125 6.69 -23.76 0.30
N PHE A 126 6.04 -23.21 1.30
CA PHE A 126 5.28 -21.97 1.16
C PHE A 126 5.92 -20.87 2.01
N ALA A 127 6.01 -19.66 1.44
CA ALA A 127 6.47 -18.47 2.14
C ALA A 127 5.68 -17.24 1.67
N GLY A 128 5.52 -16.26 2.55
CA GLY A 128 4.81 -15.01 2.29
C GLY A 128 4.18 -14.47 3.56
N GLU A 129 3.81 -13.19 3.54
CA GLU A 129 3.12 -12.58 4.69
C GLU A 129 1.78 -13.26 4.98
N HIS A 130 1.08 -13.74 3.96
CA HIS A 130 -0.25 -14.36 4.00
C HIS A 130 -0.30 -15.68 4.79
N ILE A 131 0.83 -16.31 5.03
CA ILE A 131 0.96 -17.55 5.82
C ILE A 131 1.84 -17.36 7.06
N SER A 132 1.97 -16.15 7.51
CA SER A 132 2.76 -15.80 8.70
C SER A 132 1.87 -15.41 9.88
N GLY A 133 2.45 -15.37 11.07
CA GLY A 133 1.79 -14.80 12.25
C GLY A 133 1.66 -13.26 12.23
N CYS A 134 2.22 -12.59 11.21
CA CYS A 134 2.19 -11.14 11.03
C CYS A 134 1.78 -10.81 9.59
N PRO A 135 0.50 -11.05 9.20
CA PRO A 135 0.01 -10.68 7.88
C PRO A 135 0.10 -9.16 7.67
N TYR A 136 0.20 -8.71 6.42
CA TYR A 136 0.44 -7.32 5.98
C TYR A 136 1.85 -6.78 6.20
N TRP A 137 2.65 -7.39 7.04
CA TRP A 137 3.95 -6.84 7.41
C TRP A 137 5.09 -7.54 6.70
N MET A 138 6.09 -6.77 6.29
CA MET A 138 7.35 -7.30 5.77
C MET A 138 8.00 -8.29 6.74
N GLN A 139 7.80 -8.09 8.04
CA GLN A 139 8.26 -8.99 9.09
C GLN A 139 7.72 -10.40 8.91
N GLY A 140 6.42 -10.52 8.63
CA GLY A 140 5.79 -11.82 8.38
C GLY A 140 6.35 -12.52 7.13
N ALA A 141 6.56 -11.75 6.05
CA ALA A 141 7.17 -12.27 4.84
C ALA A 141 8.61 -12.79 5.09
N LEU A 142 9.43 -12.03 5.83
CA LEU A 142 10.79 -12.42 6.19
C LEU A 142 10.82 -13.67 7.07
N GLN A 143 9.99 -13.72 8.11
CA GLN A 143 9.90 -14.87 9.01
C GLN A 143 9.49 -16.15 8.27
N SER A 144 8.46 -16.08 7.44
CA SER A 144 8.01 -17.24 6.66
C SER A 144 9.04 -17.68 5.61
N GLY A 145 9.76 -16.74 5.00
CA GLY A 145 10.85 -17.04 4.09
C GLY A 145 12.02 -17.77 4.77
N LEU A 146 12.42 -17.32 5.95
CA LEU A 146 13.46 -17.99 6.75
C LEU A 146 13.03 -19.40 7.18
N ARG A 147 11.77 -19.58 7.59
CA ARG A 147 11.21 -20.89 7.92
C ARG A 147 11.28 -21.82 6.71
N ALA A 148 10.74 -21.41 5.56
CA ALA A 148 10.74 -22.24 4.36
C ALA A 148 12.15 -22.59 3.88
N ALA A 149 13.09 -21.66 3.94
CA ALA A 149 14.49 -21.92 3.60
C ALA A 149 15.13 -22.97 4.51
N LYS A 150 14.82 -22.93 5.82
CA LYS A 150 15.27 -23.93 6.78
C LYS A 150 14.68 -25.31 6.50
N GLU A 151 13.36 -25.39 6.26
CA GLU A 151 12.68 -26.63 5.88
C GLU A 151 13.29 -27.28 4.65
N VAL A 152 13.57 -26.51 3.60
CA VAL A 152 14.22 -27.00 2.37
C VAL A 152 15.61 -27.57 2.68
N ASN A 153 16.40 -26.86 3.50
CA ASN A 153 17.77 -27.29 3.86
C ASN A 153 17.77 -28.55 4.72
N GLU A 154 16.76 -28.78 5.55
CA GLU A 154 16.65 -29.97 6.41
C GLU A 154 16.08 -31.19 5.68
N THR A 155 15.47 -31.01 4.50
CA THR A 155 14.88 -32.09 3.70
C THR A 155 15.84 -32.62 2.62
N THR A 156 17.00 -32.00 2.45
CA THR A 156 18.07 -32.40 1.53
C THR A 156 19.10 -33.27 2.23
#